data_18343345d28c8569519e845f7e2e6f07
#
_entry.id   18343345d28c8569519e845f7e2e6f07
#
_cell.length_a   1.000
_cell.length_b   1.000
_cell.length_c   1.000
_cell.angle_alpha   90.00
_cell.angle_beta   90.00
_cell.angle_gamma   90.00
#
_symmetry.space_group_name_H-M   'P 1'
#
loop_
_entity.id
_entity.type
_entity.pdbx_description
1 polymer ?
#
loop_
_entity_poly.entity_id
_entity_poly.type
_entity_poly.pdbx_seq_one_letter_code
_entity_poly.pdbx_strand_id
1 'polypeptide(L)'
;MNRCIAGKGNWTFCLLACISLLCCAASLTALAETHITPLHLQSSDVLPTGNQWISLPDIRASDGALGTFNVLSMQHRGLLQVAGVNGTPVIAPSFSADGKRLSLHNPDWSLIEYWTPVAQQTVDGLALTLTWCAPSDSRAAFLRLTMTNHRDKPVTAKLGTQASWGSLSRVTYTPVPLKGNLTAGLAPWVPDGEVFSFSTMDTDFAWSLVHPGSQGIITLPPNNVIAPTVGAEKTATLQPGQQMEALFVMGAGIEEFSAPHNAKALREMLDRDGADALISQTGAWCQKHTRTTGDPQLDLLMNRNFIFTTLYAWGRTIDTEQFVGVTARSPRYYVSAAYWDRDAMLWSFPALLDTDITMARDALEYALTIQLRNTGTHSRFIDGIVLEDGFQLDGANAPIVALAAYVAKTNDTAFLEKHRDALDFLRDRLASRYDASVGLYTSLQDSQDEYQKLPYLTYDNVLTWRALLDMAALYARLNDRQQAQQLTQRAAALKAAIMKHCIAAGPPGSAGTIFAAATDGKSPLFVEIPPGSLMRLPALGFIADNDPVFERTYSWLHSPNYKYADASQPFGLPGSYRVPFTTSWAVADHLLLKQGREQAMKILRGSPWDGGIITEGLNP
;
A
#
# COMPACT_ATOMS: atom_id res chain seq x y z
N MET A 1 -33.94 69.67 -28.72
CA MET A 1 -32.93 69.09 -29.59
C MET A 1 -32.46 67.79 -28.96
N ASN A 2 -32.89 66.69 -29.58
CA ASN A 2 -32.25 65.35 -29.68
C ASN A 2 -31.84 64.61 -28.37
N ARG A 3 -32.04 63.37 -28.19
CA ARG A 3 -32.66 62.21 -28.91
C ARG A 3 -32.76 61.07 -27.89
N CYS A 4 -33.86 60.33 -27.92
CA CYS A 4 -33.98 59.02 -27.27
C CYS A 4 -32.90 58.05 -27.75
N ILE A 5 -32.35 57.26 -26.85
CA ILE A 5 -31.89 55.91 -27.17
C ILE A 5 -32.45 54.94 -26.11
N ALA A 6 -33.24 54.00 -26.61
CA ALA A 6 -33.94 52.98 -25.86
C ALA A 6 -32.94 51.94 -25.28
N GLY A 7 -33.19 51.55 -24.04
CA GLY A 7 -32.49 50.48 -23.39
C GLY A 7 -32.83 49.08 -23.96
N LYS A 8 -31.81 48.36 -24.40
CA LYS A 8 -31.84 46.90 -24.55
C LYS A 8 -31.01 46.35 -23.40
N GLY A 9 -31.66 45.80 -22.41
CA GLY A 9 -30.92 45.20 -21.32
C GLY A 9 -31.80 44.51 -20.29
N ASN A 10 -32.59 43.51 -20.65
CA ASN A 10 -33.24 42.67 -19.64
C ASN A 10 -33.55 41.22 -20.11
N TRP A 11 -33.02 40.79 -21.25
CA TRP A 11 -33.20 39.41 -21.72
C TRP A 11 -32.00 38.52 -21.51
N THR A 12 -30.82 39.05 -21.20
CA THR A 12 -29.59 38.29 -21.00
C THR A 12 -29.49 37.72 -19.58
N PHE A 13 -30.15 38.32 -18.60
CA PHE A 13 -30.13 37.82 -17.20
C PHE A 13 -31.05 36.62 -16.98
N CYS A 14 -32.16 36.51 -17.70
CA CYS A 14 -33.03 35.34 -17.60
C CYS A 14 -32.48 34.09 -18.31
N LEU A 15 -31.68 34.24 -19.36
CA LEU A 15 -31.05 33.11 -20.04
C LEU A 15 -29.89 32.51 -19.23
N LEU A 16 -29.10 33.35 -18.55
CA LEU A 16 -28.02 32.90 -17.68
C LEU A 16 -28.54 32.22 -16.40
N ALA A 17 -29.66 32.68 -15.84
CA ALA A 17 -30.29 32.02 -14.69
C ALA A 17 -30.92 30.65 -15.06
N CYS A 18 -31.48 30.52 -16.25
CA CYS A 18 -32.00 29.24 -16.74
C CYS A 18 -30.89 28.26 -17.12
N ILE A 19 -29.76 28.72 -17.66
CA ILE A 19 -28.60 27.88 -17.95
C ILE A 19 -27.92 27.44 -16.65
N SER A 20 -27.83 28.29 -15.61
CA SER A 20 -27.31 27.93 -14.29
C SER A 20 -28.23 26.94 -13.56
N LEU A 21 -29.54 27.03 -13.70
CA LEU A 21 -30.51 26.07 -13.15
C LEU A 21 -30.53 24.74 -13.94
N LEU A 22 -30.32 24.77 -15.25
CA LEU A 22 -30.15 23.56 -16.06
C LEU A 22 -28.79 22.90 -15.84
N CYS A 23 -27.73 23.65 -15.59
CA CYS A 23 -26.44 23.07 -15.17
C CYS A 23 -26.48 22.52 -13.73
N CYS A 24 -27.25 23.11 -12.81
CA CYS A 24 -27.44 22.51 -11.47
C CYS A 24 -28.40 21.31 -11.47
N ALA A 25 -29.31 21.18 -12.44
CA ALA A 25 -30.16 20.00 -12.59
C ALA A 25 -29.50 18.87 -13.41
N ALA A 26 -28.43 19.16 -14.17
CA ALA A 26 -27.63 18.16 -14.87
C ALA A 26 -26.45 17.61 -14.01
N SER A 27 -26.32 18.06 -12.76
CA SER A 27 -25.45 17.46 -11.74
C SER A 27 -26.18 16.37 -10.93
N LEU A 28 -27.20 15.77 -11.46
CA LEU A 28 -27.54 14.38 -11.14
C LEU A 28 -26.40 13.55 -11.72
N THR A 29 -25.36 13.38 -10.90
CA THR A 29 -24.33 12.37 -11.07
C THR A 29 -25.03 11.10 -11.52
N ALA A 30 -24.83 10.72 -12.79
CA ALA A 30 -24.92 9.33 -13.15
C ALA A 30 -24.05 8.63 -12.08
N LEU A 31 -24.66 7.88 -11.17
CA LEU A 31 -23.95 6.99 -10.27
C LEU A 31 -23.10 6.15 -11.20
N ALA A 32 -21.79 6.36 -11.17
CA ALA A 32 -20.88 5.56 -11.97
C ALA A 32 -21.21 4.11 -11.66
N GLU A 33 -21.40 3.31 -12.69
CA GLU A 33 -21.74 1.90 -12.54
C GLU A 33 -20.66 1.25 -11.65
N THR A 34 -21.09 0.62 -10.56
CA THR A 34 -20.18 0.01 -9.59
C THR A 34 -19.37 -1.09 -10.28
N HIS A 35 -18.06 -0.95 -10.31
CA HIS A 35 -17.20 -1.94 -10.93
C HIS A 35 -17.05 -3.16 -10.01
N ILE A 36 -17.40 -4.34 -10.51
CA ILE A 36 -17.28 -5.61 -9.80
C ILE A 36 -16.31 -6.51 -10.56
N THR A 37 -15.23 -6.92 -9.88
CA THR A 37 -14.19 -7.79 -10.44
C THR A 37 -14.26 -9.18 -9.81
N PRO A 38 -14.58 -10.24 -10.55
CA PRO A 38 -14.50 -11.62 -10.06
C PRO A 38 -13.05 -12.00 -9.74
N LEU A 39 -12.86 -12.82 -8.71
CA LEU A 39 -11.57 -13.38 -8.34
C LEU A 39 -11.61 -14.92 -8.38
N HIS A 40 -10.53 -15.51 -8.86
CA HIS A 40 -10.32 -16.95 -8.80
C HIS A 40 -9.33 -17.26 -7.68
N LEU A 41 -9.83 -17.77 -6.56
CA LEU A 41 -9.05 -18.02 -5.35
C LEU A 41 -9.02 -19.50 -5.01
N GLN A 42 -7.91 -19.93 -4.41
CA GLN A 42 -7.80 -21.22 -3.75
C GLN A 42 -8.29 -21.10 -2.30
N SER A 43 -8.66 -22.23 -1.68
CA SER A 43 -9.12 -22.24 -0.28
C SER A 43 -8.06 -21.78 0.73
N SER A 44 -6.78 -21.90 0.36
CA SER A 44 -5.63 -21.44 1.15
C SER A 44 -5.35 -19.94 1.02
N ASP A 45 -5.97 -19.28 0.04
CA ASP A 45 -5.72 -17.87 -0.23
C ASP A 45 -6.38 -16.99 0.83
N VAL A 46 -5.88 -15.76 0.93
CA VAL A 46 -6.45 -14.73 1.77
C VAL A 46 -6.55 -13.42 1.00
N LEU A 47 -7.52 -12.61 1.40
CA LEU A 47 -7.80 -11.31 0.79
C LEU A 47 -7.48 -10.19 1.76
N PRO A 48 -6.64 -9.23 1.40
CA PRO A 48 -6.49 -8.00 2.16
C PRO A 48 -7.56 -6.97 1.78
N THR A 49 -8.02 -6.23 2.80
CA THR A 49 -8.75 -4.98 2.69
C THR A 49 -8.40 -4.07 3.86
N GLY A 50 -8.99 -2.90 3.96
CA GLY A 50 -8.72 -1.95 5.03
C GLY A 50 -8.82 -0.50 4.57
N ASN A 51 -8.43 0.41 5.45
CA ASN A 51 -8.32 1.85 5.18
C ASN A 51 -7.02 2.40 5.79
N GLN A 52 -6.83 3.73 5.83
CA GLN A 52 -5.59 4.30 6.40
C GLN A 52 -5.41 4.03 7.90
N TRP A 53 -6.44 3.61 8.65
CA TRP A 53 -6.38 3.38 10.10
C TRP A 53 -6.23 1.91 10.45
N ILE A 54 -7.04 1.05 9.84
CA ILE A 54 -7.13 -0.39 10.13
C ILE A 54 -6.79 -1.18 8.87
N SER A 55 -5.91 -2.16 8.99
CA SER A 55 -5.68 -3.16 7.94
C SER A 55 -6.24 -4.52 8.35
N LEU A 56 -6.93 -5.16 7.42
CA LEU A 56 -7.52 -6.50 7.51
C LEU A 56 -6.79 -7.39 6.50
N PRO A 57 -5.60 -7.93 6.84
CA PRO A 57 -4.68 -8.49 5.83
C PRO A 57 -5.04 -9.91 5.38
N ASP A 58 -5.81 -10.67 6.16
CA ASP A 58 -5.98 -12.10 6.00
C ASP A 58 -7.44 -12.56 6.17
N ILE A 59 -8.33 -12.04 5.34
CA ILE A 59 -9.67 -12.59 5.17
C ILE A 59 -9.54 -13.90 4.40
N ARG A 60 -9.85 -15.03 5.03
CA ARG A 60 -9.68 -16.36 4.44
C ARG A 60 -10.65 -16.59 3.28
N ALA A 61 -10.14 -17.06 2.15
CA ALA A 61 -10.96 -17.35 0.98
C ALA A 61 -11.93 -18.52 1.21
N SER A 62 -11.58 -19.45 2.09
CA SER A 62 -12.39 -20.65 2.36
C SER A 62 -13.73 -20.37 3.05
N ASP A 63 -13.79 -19.39 3.95
CA ASP A 63 -14.95 -19.16 4.84
C ASP A 63 -15.22 -17.69 5.20
N GLY A 64 -14.40 -16.75 4.70
CA GLY A 64 -14.54 -15.32 4.96
C GLY A 64 -14.17 -14.87 6.37
N ALA A 65 -13.56 -15.74 7.18
CA ALA A 65 -13.11 -15.37 8.52
C ALA A 65 -11.87 -14.46 8.47
N LEU A 66 -11.79 -13.50 9.38
CA LEU A 66 -10.66 -12.61 9.54
C LEU A 66 -9.65 -13.21 10.52
N GLY A 67 -8.46 -13.57 10.05
CA GLY A 67 -7.41 -14.17 10.88
C GLY A 67 -6.83 -13.19 11.87
N THR A 68 -6.38 -12.02 11.40
CA THR A 68 -5.82 -10.93 12.20
C THR A 68 -6.30 -9.57 11.70
N PHE A 69 -6.20 -8.55 12.55
CA PHE A 69 -6.26 -7.16 12.10
C PHE A 69 -5.15 -6.33 12.73
N ASN A 70 -4.80 -5.20 12.11
CA ASN A 70 -3.66 -4.41 12.54
C ASN A 70 -3.97 -2.91 12.54
N VAL A 71 -3.27 -2.19 13.43
CA VAL A 71 -3.19 -0.73 13.45
C VAL A 71 -1.75 -0.29 13.60
N LEU A 72 -1.39 0.90 13.13
CA LEU A 72 -0.08 1.50 13.38
C LEU A 72 -0.11 2.28 14.70
N SER A 73 0.98 2.18 15.47
CA SER A 73 1.17 2.94 16.70
C SER A 73 2.58 3.54 16.75
N MET A 74 2.65 4.86 16.92
CA MET A 74 3.90 5.59 17.06
C MET A 74 4.60 5.22 18.38
N GLN A 75 3.84 5.12 19.47
CA GLN A 75 4.36 4.72 20.78
C GLN A 75 5.03 3.35 20.75
N HIS A 76 4.44 2.40 20.01
CA HIS A 76 5.00 1.06 19.85
C HIS A 76 5.96 0.93 18.68
N ARG A 77 6.26 2.02 17.95
CA ARG A 77 7.18 2.08 16.80
C ARG A 77 6.87 1.08 15.70
N GLY A 78 5.61 0.72 15.51
CA GLY A 78 5.30 -0.31 14.53
C GLY A 78 3.84 -0.65 14.43
N LEU A 79 3.60 -1.84 13.90
CA LEU A 79 2.29 -2.42 13.72
C LEU A 79 1.87 -3.13 15.01
N LEU A 80 0.69 -2.83 15.52
CA LEU A 80 0.00 -3.61 16.53
C LEU A 80 -0.90 -4.63 15.84
N GLN A 81 -0.64 -5.91 16.06
CA GLN A 81 -1.41 -7.03 15.53
C GLN A 81 -2.29 -7.63 16.62
N VAL A 82 -3.58 -7.73 16.33
CA VAL A 82 -4.55 -8.51 17.11
C VAL A 82 -4.72 -9.86 16.44
N ALA A 83 -4.55 -10.94 17.19
CA ALA A 83 -4.73 -12.31 16.74
C ALA A 83 -5.66 -13.09 17.68
N GLY A 84 -6.36 -14.07 17.15
CA GLY A 84 -7.24 -14.92 17.92
C GLY A 84 -6.52 -15.96 18.78
N VAL A 85 -7.25 -16.66 19.63
CA VAL A 85 -6.71 -17.68 20.53
C VAL A 85 -6.20 -18.87 19.75
N ASN A 86 -4.93 -19.27 19.98
CA ASN A 86 -4.33 -20.48 19.39
C ASN A 86 -4.49 -20.57 17.85
N GLY A 87 -4.41 -19.44 17.14
CA GLY A 87 -4.53 -19.39 15.69
C GLY A 87 -5.97 -19.47 15.16
N THR A 88 -6.96 -19.35 16.03
CA THR A 88 -8.35 -19.15 15.59
C THR A 88 -8.49 -17.74 15.00
N PRO A 89 -9.44 -17.53 14.08
CA PRO A 89 -9.71 -16.19 13.55
C PRO A 89 -10.10 -15.20 14.66
N VAL A 90 -9.71 -13.95 14.47
CA VAL A 90 -10.18 -12.86 15.34
C VAL A 90 -11.69 -12.70 15.21
N ILE A 91 -12.20 -12.79 13.98
CA ILE A 91 -13.64 -12.74 13.69
C ILE A 91 -14.00 -13.86 12.72
N ALA A 92 -14.93 -14.72 13.12
CA ALA A 92 -15.44 -15.83 12.32
C ALA A 92 -16.94 -15.65 12.05
N PRO A 93 -17.36 -15.47 10.79
CA PRO A 93 -18.78 -15.42 10.42
C PRO A 93 -19.46 -16.76 10.59
N SER A 94 -20.77 -16.75 10.83
CA SER A 94 -21.58 -17.96 10.90
C SER A 94 -22.96 -17.77 10.28
N PHE A 95 -23.41 -18.84 9.63
CA PHE A 95 -24.73 -18.95 9.04
C PHE A 95 -25.41 -20.22 9.56
N SER A 96 -26.69 -20.16 9.87
CA SER A 96 -27.47 -21.37 10.12
C SER A 96 -28.93 -21.21 9.69
N ALA A 97 -29.57 -22.33 9.37
CA ALA A 97 -30.97 -22.40 8.99
C ALA A 97 -31.61 -23.62 9.62
N ASP A 98 -32.79 -23.44 10.27
CA ASP A 98 -33.57 -24.50 10.92
C ASP A 98 -32.71 -25.31 11.93
N GLY A 99 -31.82 -24.63 12.68
CA GLY A 99 -30.91 -25.22 13.66
C GLY A 99 -29.67 -25.91 13.06
N LYS A 100 -29.54 -26.00 11.72
CA LYS A 100 -28.39 -26.58 11.04
C LYS A 100 -27.39 -25.50 10.64
N ARG A 101 -26.12 -25.66 10.99
CA ARG A 101 -25.03 -24.77 10.53
C ARG A 101 -24.83 -24.91 9.02
N LEU A 102 -24.73 -23.77 8.35
CA LEU A 102 -24.37 -23.66 6.94
C LEU A 102 -22.91 -23.19 6.87
N SER A 103 -22.07 -23.94 6.19
CA SER A 103 -20.67 -23.55 6.01
C SER A 103 -20.46 -23.03 4.59
N LEU A 104 -19.75 -21.93 4.48
CA LEU A 104 -19.18 -21.51 3.21
C LEU A 104 -18.05 -22.49 2.86
N HIS A 105 -18.03 -22.95 1.62
CA HIS A 105 -16.98 -23.80 1.08
C HIS A 105 -16.54 -23.24 -0.26
N ASN A 106 -15.40 -22.55 -0.28
CA ASN A 106 -14.87 -21.88 -1.47
C ASN A 106 -15.94 -21.05 -2.19
N PRO A 107 -16.49 -20.02 -1.53
CA PRO A 107 -17.50 -19.16 -2.13
C PRO A 107 -16.94 -18.41 -3.33
N ASP A 108 -17.83 -17.94 -4.20
CA ASP A 108 -17.47 -17.06 -5.31
C ASP A 108 -17.08 -15.67 -4.75
N TRP A 109 -15.83 -15.32 -4.95
CA TRP A 109 -15.29 -14.03 -4.52
C TRP A 109 -15.31 -12.99 -5.64
N SER A 110 -15.61 -11.77 -5.26
CA SER A 110 -15.45 -10.59 -6.11
C SER A 110 -14.97 -9.40 -5.29
N LEU A 111 -14.48 -8.38 -5.99
CA LEU A 111 -14.09 -7.10 -5.40
C LEU A 111 -14.98 -5.99 -5.96
N ILE A 112 -15.58 -5.20 -5.08
CA ILE A 112 -16.19 -3.92 -5.45
C ILE A 112 -15.05 -2.90 -5.53
N GLU A 113 -14.96 -2.23 -6.68
CA GLU A 113 -13.94 -1.20 -6.97
C GLU A 113 -12.51 -1.68 -6.64
N TYR A 114 -12.17 -2.90 -7.03
CA TYR A 114 -10.86 -3.54 -6.83
C TYR A 114 -10.45 -3.73 -5.37
N TRP A 115 -11.30 -3.38 -4.39
CA TRP A 115 -10.85 -3.33 -2.99
C TRP A 115 -11.77 -4.00 -1.97
N THR A 116 -13.08 -3.75 -1.99
CA THR A 116 -14.02 -4.29 -1.02
C THR A 116 -14.40 -5.73 -1.35
N PRO A 117 -13.97 -6.74 -0.56
CA PRO A 117 -14.21 -8.14 -0.87
C PRO A 117 -15.65 -8.57 -0.55
N VAL A 118 -16.24 -9.31 -1.46
CA VAL A 118 -17.58 -9.90 -1.35
C VAL A 118 -17.50 -11.38 -1.69
N ALA A 119 -18.00 -12.23 -0.78
CA ALA A 119 -18.18 -13.65 -1.00
C ALA A 119 -19.65 -14.00 -1.17
N GLN A 120 -19.97 -14.85 -2.14
CA GLN A 120 -21.34 -15.31 -2.40
C GLN A 120 -21.36 -16.82 -2.57
N GLN A 121 -22.40 -17.46 -2.01
CA GLN A 121 -22.64 -18.89 -2.22
C GLN A 121 -24.10 -19.24 -2.01
N THR A 122 -24.63 -20.12 -2.81
CA THR A 122 -25.97 -20.69 -2.57
C THR A 122 -25.81 -22.08 -1.93
N VAL A 123 -26.40 -22.26 -0.75
CA VAL A 123 -26.38 -23.52 0.00
C VAL A 123 -27.81 -23.94 0.30
N ASP A 124 -28.22 -25.11 -0.17
CA ASP A 124 -29.57 -25.68 0.07
C ASP A 124 -30.72 -24.70 -0.24
N GLY A 125 -30.62 -23.92 -1.34
CA GLY A 125 -31.64 -22.94 -1.73
C GLY A 125 -31.65 -21.66 -0.90
N LEU A 126 -30.58 -21.39 -0.15
CA LEU A 126 -30.34 -20.14 0.58
C LEU A 126 -29.16 -19.41 -0.05
N ALA A 127 -29.35 -18.18 -0.51
CA ALA A 127 -28.26 -17.35 -1.00
C ALA A 127 -27.61 -16.63 0.18
N LEU A 128 -26.33 -16.90 0.38
CA LEU A 128 -25.51 -16.33 1.45
C LEU A 128 -24.55 -15.31 0.84
N THR A 129 -24.44 -14.12 1.45
CA THR A 129 -23.44 -13.12 1.07
C THR A 129 -22.70 -12.63 2.31
N LEU A 130 -21.40 -12.43 2.15
CA LEU A 130 -20.51 -11.86 3.15
C LEU A 130 -19.73 -10.71 2.51
N THR A 131 -19.66 -9.57 3.19
CA THR A 131 -18.90 -8.39 2.74
C THR A 131 -18.08 -7.83 3.89
N TRP A 132 -16.78 -7.61 3.67
CA TRP A 132 -15.92 -6.85 4.55
C TRP A 132 -15.71 -5.45 3.99
N CYS A 133 -15.95 -4.41 4.80
CA CYS A 133 -15.76 -3.03 4.38
C CYS A 133 -15.12 -2.21 5.51
N ALA A 134 -14.10 -1.43 5.16
CA ALA A 134 -13.47 -0.45 6.03
C ALA A 134 -13.58 0.94 5.37
N PRO A 135 -14.59 1.76 5.73
CA PRO A 135 -14.76 3.09 5.15
C PRO A 135 -13.54 3.99 5.36
N SER A 136 -13.18 4.82 4.37
CA SER A 136 -11.90 5.51 4.28
C SER A 136 -11.55 6.36 5.51
N ASP A 137 -12.53 7.02 6.11
CA ASP A 137 -12.32 7.97 7.22
C ASP A 137 -12.70 7.40 8.59
N SER A 138 -12.84 6.07 8.70
CA SER A 138 -13.28 5.41 9.93
C SER A 138 -12.14 4.64 10.61
N ARG A 139 -12.00 4.78 11.93
CA ARG A 139 -11.15 3.91 12.77
C ARG A 139 -11.88 2.61 13.10
N ALA A 140 -12.73 2.18 12.18
CA ALA A 140 -13.57 1.00 12.31
C ALA A 140 -13.75 0.33 10.94
N ALA A 141 -14.18 -0.93 10.98
CA ALA A 141 -14.58 -1.72 9.81
C ALA A 141 -15.85 -2.50 10.15
N PHE A 142 -16.56 -2.98 9.15
CA PHE A 142 -17.73 -3.83 9.39
C PHE A 142 -17.73 -5.08 8.53
N LEU A 143 -18.34 -6.12 9.11
CA LEU A 143 -18.74 -7.34 8.45
C LEU A 143 -20.24 -7.30 8.21
N ARG A 144 -20.68 -7.40 6.96
CA ARG A 144 -22.07 -7.55 6.55
C ARG A 144 -22.34 -8.99 6.17
N LEU A 145 -23.34 -9.60 6.77
CA LEU A 145 -23.85 -10.91 6.39
C LEU A 145 -25.28 -10.77 5.89
N THR A 146 -25.62 -11.44 4.77
CA THR A 146 -27.00 -11.53 4.31
C THR A 146 -27.37 -12.98 3.99
N MET A 147 -28.66 -13.32 4.16
CA MET A 147 -29.24 -14.58 3.76
C MET A 147 -30.58 -14.34 3.09
N THR A 148 -30.76 -14.83 1.87
CA THR A 148 -32.02 -14.79 1.13
C THR A 148 -32.60 -16.20 1.01
N ASN A 149 -33.87 -16.34 1.35
CA ASN A 149 -34.58 -17.62 1.26
C ASN A 149 -35.18 -17.82 -0.15
N HIS A 150 -34.56 -18.68 -0.96
CA HIS A 150 -35.07 -19.09 -2.26
C HIS A 150 -35.83 -20.43 -2.20
N ARG A 151 -36.07 -20.99 -1.00
CA ARG A 151 -36.91 -22.16 -0.82
C ARG A 151 -38.40 -21.77 -0.95
N ASP A 152 -39.24 -22.76 -1.15
CA ASP A 152 -40.70 -22.63 -1.23
C ASP A 152 -41.42 -22.58 0.15
N LYS A 153 -40.66 -22.70 1.25
CA LYS A 153 -41.14 -22.71 2.64
C LYS A 153 -40.38 -21.76 3.55
N PRO A 154 -41.01 -21.28 4.63
CA PRO A 154 -40.34 -20.48 5.64
C PRO A 154 -39.13 -21.19 6.26
N VAL A 155 -38.10 -20.42 6.65
CA VAL A 155 -36.85 -20.89 7.25
C VAL A 155 -36.52 -20.03 8.46
N THR A 156 -36.17 -20.67 9.59
CA THR A 156 -35.60 -19.97 10.74
C THR A 156 -34.10 -19.74 10.49
N ALA A 157 -33.76 -18.52 10.08
CA ALA A 157 -32.39 -18.14 9.73
C ALA A 157 -31.67 -17.49 10.91
N LYS A 158 -30.35 -17.78 11.03
CA LYS A 158 -29.46 -17.07 11.95
C LYS A 158 -28.21 -16.62 11.21
N LEU A 159 -27.84 -15.36 11.44
CA LEU A 159 -26.58 -14.76 11.00
C LEU A 159 -25.80 -14.35 12.24
N GLY A 160 -24.55 -14.76 12.33
CA GLY A 160 -23.77 -14.49 13.53
C GLY A 160 -22.29 -14.31 13.25
N THR A 161 -21.60 -13.92 14.30
CA THR A 161 -20.13 -13.88 14.32
C THR A 161 -19.62 -14.36 15.67
N GLN A 162 -18.40 -14.92 15.64
CA GLN A 162 -17.63 -15.21 16.84
C GLN A 162 -16.37 -14.37 16.80
N ALA A 163 -16.10 -13.63 17.87
CA ALA A 163 -14.87 -12.86 18.04
C ALA A 163 -13.99 -13.51 19.12
N SER A 164 -12.68 -13.57 18.84
CA SER A 164 -11.69 -14.19 19.71
C SER A 164 -10.46 -13.30 19.80
N TRP A 165 -9.96 -13.06 21.02
CA TRP A 165 -8.70 -12.35 21.22
C TRP A 165 -7.72 -13.16 22.06
N GLY A 166 -6.64 -13.64 21.44
CA GLY A 166 -5.61 -14.46 22.08
C GLY A 166 -4.31 -13.74 22.34
N SER A 167 -3.95 -12.77 21.48
CA SER A 167 -2.71 -12.02 21.63
C SER A 167 -2.76 -10.64 21.01
N LEU A 168 -1.95 -9.75 21.58
CA LEU A 168 -1.55 -8.48 21.00
C LEU A 168 -0.03 -8.50 20.81
N SER A 169 0.44 -8.22 19.61
CA SER A 169 1.86 -8.24 19.28
C SER A 169 2.29 -6.96 18.59
N ARG A 170 3.50 -6.48 18.91
CA ARG A 170 4.19 -5.51 18.07
C ARG A 170 4.86 -6.26 16.92
N VAL A 171 4.68 -5.79 15.70
CA VAL A 171 5.29 -6.40 14.51
C VAL A 171 6.14 -5.37 13.78
N THR A 172 7.44 -5.68 13.65
CA THR A 172 8.37 -4.98 12.76
C THR A 172 8.96 -6.00 11.79
N TYR A 173 9.61 -7.03 12.28
CA TYR A 173 10.00 -8.25 11.54
C TYR A 173 9.11 -9.42 11.96
N THR A 174 9.41 -10.03 13.09
CA THR A 174 8.59 -11.09 13.68
C THR A 174 7.66 -10.50 14.72
N PRO A 175 6.45 -11.07 14.91
CA PRO A 175 5.57 -10.67 16.00
C PRO A 175 6.23 -10.85 17.36
N VAL A 176 6.31 -9.77 18.14
CA VAL A 176 6.76 -9.78 19.53
C VAL A 176 5.55 -9.55 20.42
N PRO A 177 5.10 -10.56 21.20
CA PRO A 177 3.98 -10.41 22.08
C PRO A 177 4.18 -9.27 23.07
N LEU A 178 3.19 -8.40 23.18
CA LEU A 178 3.14 -7.39 24.21
C LEU A 178 2.62 -8.04 25.50
N LYS A 179 3.22 -7.66 26.64
CA LYS A 179 2.80 -8.13 27.96
C LYS A 179 1.51 -7.40 28.34
N GLY A 180 0.62 -8.09 29.02
CA GLY A 180 -0.60 -7.52 29.55
C GLY A 180 -1.72 -8.55 29.66
N ASN A 181 -2.61 -8.33 30.60
CA ASN A 181 -3.80 -9.14 30.75
C ASN A 181 -4.84 -8.68 29.74
N LEU A 182 -5.19 -9.54 28.79
CA LEU A 182 -6.29 -9.30 27.87
C LEU A 182 -7.61 -9.41 28.64
N THR A 183 -8.41 -8.37 28.61
CA THR A 183 -9.74 -8.36 29.21
C THR A 183 -10.79 -8.20 28.13
N ALA A 184 -11.91 -8.87 28.28
CA ALA A 184 -13.08 -8.61 27.48
C ALA A 184 -14.32 -8.56 28.36
N GLY A 185 -15.26 -7.74 27.98
CA GLY A 185 -16.50 -7.56 28.69
C GLY A 185 -17.51 -6.78 27.87
N LEU A 186 -18.70 -6.63 28.42
CA LEU A 186 -19.64 -5.64 27.93
C LEU A 186 -19.14 -4.25 28.31
N ALA A 187 -19.31 -3.29 27.40
CA ALA A 187 -19.07 -1.88 27.66
C ALA A 187 -20.34 -1.22 28.26
N PRO A 188 -20.53 -1.24 29.61
CA PRO A 188 -21.76 -0.81 30.21
C PRO A 188 -22.01 0.70 30.11
N TRP A 189 -20.97 1.47 29.80
CA TRP A 189 -21.07 2.91 29.56
C TRP A 189 -21.60 3.25 28.15
N VAL A 190 -21.72 2.24 27.30
CA VAL A 190 -22.35 2.41 25.99
C VAL A 190 -23.83 2.04 26.17
N PRO A 191 -24.78 2.98 26.01
CA PRO A 191 -26.20 2.65 26.04
C PRO A 191 -26.47 1.56 25.01
N ASP A 192 -27.34 0.62 25.28
CA ASP A 192 -27.85 -0.44 24.41
C ASP A 192 -27.30 -1.85 24.62
N GLY A 193 -26.24 -2.04 25.42
CA GLY A 193 -25.72 -3.37 25.80
C GLY A 193 -25.18 -4.24 24.65
N GLU A 194 -25.03 -3.65 23.45
CA GLU A 194 -24.66 -4.35 22.23
C GLU A 194 -23.18 -4.18 21.89
N VAL A 195 -22.33 -3.88 22.87
CA VAL A 195 -20.90 -3.61 22.63
C VAL A 195 -20.03 -4.50 23.49
N PHE A 196 -19.20 -5.30 22.85
CA PHE A 196 -18.08 -5.97 23.50
C PHE A 196 -16.84 -5.09 23.41
N SER A 197 -16.14 -4.92 24.54
CA SER A 197 -14.86 -4.21 24.63
C SER A 197 -13.75 -5.19 24.97
N PHE A 198 -12.63 -5.03 24.30
CA PHE A 198 -11.40 -5.79 24.48
C PHE A 198 -10.27 -4.81 24.77
N SER A 199 -9.68 -4.89 25.94
CA SER A 199 -8.62 -3.99 26.38
C SER A 199 -7.48 -4.73 27.06
N THR A 200 -6.33 -4.06 27.20
CA THR A 200 -5.23 -4.52 28.02
C THR A 200 -4.86 -3.44 29.02
N MET A 201 -4.43 -3.83 30.22
CA MET A 201 -4.05 -2.86 31.26
C MET A 201 -2.65 -2.27 31.07
N ASP A 202 -1.81 -2.90 30.24
CA ASP A 202 -0.38 -2.56 30.12
C ASP A 202 -0.03 -1.99 28.73
N THR A 203 -1.00 -1.81 27.86
CA THR A 203 -0.79 -1.31 26.48
C THR A 203 -1.92 -0.36 26.14
N ASP A 204 -1.57 0.82 25.64
CA ASP A 204 -2.56 1.80 25.19
C ASP A 204 -3.18 1.36 23.86
N PHE A 205 -3.99 0.32 23.93
CA PHE A 205 -4.74 -0.24 22.82
C PHE A 205 -5.99 -0.98 23.30
N ALA A 206 -7.10 -0.75 22.61
CA ALA A 206 -8.33 -1.49 22.75
C ALA A 206 -9.01 -1.67 21.39
N TRP A 207 -9.88 -2.68 21.31
CA TRP A 207 -10.82 -2.80 20.21
C TRP A 207 -12.20 -3.20 20.72
N SER A 208 -13.21 -3.05 19.91
CA SER A 208 -14.59 -3.33 20.28
C SER A 208 -15.34 -3.98 19.13
N LEU A 209 -16.40 -4.73 19.48
CA LEU A 209 -17.34 -5.30 18.53
C LEU A 209 -18.76 -4.83 18.88
N VAL A 210 -19.39 -4.11 17.96
CA VAL A 210 -20.78 -3.68 18.04
C VAL A 210 -21.63 -4.58 17.15
N HIS A 211 -22.77 -5.06 17.65
CA HIS A 211 -23.63 -6.01 16.95
C HIS A 211 -25.11 -5.57 16.98
N PRO A 212 -25.49 -4.57 16.19
CA PRO A 212 -26.83 -3.95 16.25
C PRO A 212 -27.96 -4.97 16.02
N GLY A 213 -28.95 -4.96 16.89
CA GLY A 213 -30.13 -5.82 16.78
C GLY A 213 -29.82 -7.32 16.82
N SER A 214 -28.67 -7.71 17.37
CA SER A 214 -28.26 -9.09 17.58
C SER A 214 -28.23 -9.43 19.07
N GLN A 215 -28.40 -10.69 19.39
CA GLN A 215 -28.24 -11.16 20.78
C GLN A 215 -26.76 -11.49 21.03
N GLY A 216 -26.16 -10.82 22.01
CA GLY A 216 -24.78 -11.09 22.42
C GLY A 216 -24.70 -12.39 23.25
N ILE A 217 -23.71 -13.20 22.99
CA ILE A 217 -23.39 -14.44 23.69
C ILE A 217 -21.96 -14.34 24.23
N ILE A 218 -21.80 -14.31 25.55
CA ILE A 218 -20.48 -14.34 26.20
C ILE A 218 -20.25 -15.75 26.72
N THR A 219 -19.21 -16.40 26.16
CA THR A 219 -18.70 -17.65 26.67
C THR A 219 -17.48 -17.37 27.54
N LEU A 220 -17.65 -17.24 28.84
CA LEU A 220 -16.52 -17.13 29.77
C LEU A 220 -15.98 -18.53 30.04
N PRO A 221 -14.65 -18.74 30.01
CA PRO A 221 -14.06 -19.98 30.52
C PRO A 221 -14.36 -20.15 32.01
N PRO A 222 -14.53 -21.37 32.52
CA PRO A 222 -14.96 -21.61 33.88
C PRO A 222 -14.04 -21.12 35.01
N ASN A 223 -12.83 -20.62 34.69
CA ASN A 223 -11.80 -20.26 35.68
C ASN A 223 -11.23 -18.83 35.49
N ASN A 224 -11.95 -17.89 34.92
CA ASN A 224 -11.46 -16.51 34.67
C ASN A 224 -10.13 -16.43 33.92
N VAL A 225 -9.73 -17.42 33.17
CA VAL A 225 -8.51 -17.45 32.38
C VAL A 225 -8.83 -16.99 30.96
N ILE A 226 -8.66 -15.75 30.74
CA ILE A 226 -7.82 -15.05 29.77
C ILE A 226 -7.91 -15.53 28.29
N ALA A 227 -9.06 -15.81 27.74
CA ALA A 227 -9.29 -15.63 26.31
C ALA A 227 -10.79 -15.58 26.05
N PRO A 228 -11.39 -14.43 26.16
CA PRO A 228 -12.82 -14.36 25.92
C PRO A 228 -13.09 -14.57 24.44
N THR A 229 -13.83 -15.59 24.18
CA THR A 229 -14.56 -15.71 22.93
C THR A 229 -15.96 -15.15 23.20
N VAL A 230 -16.36 -14.19 22.39
CA VAL A 230 -17.72 -13.64 22.42
C VAL A 230 -18.40 -13.94 21.09
N GLY A 231 -19.70 -14.09 21.10
CA GLY A 231 -20.50 -14.27 19.90
C GLY A 231 -21.66 -13.30 19.85
N ALA A 232 -22.17 -13.05 18.68
CA ALA A 232 -23.41 -12.31 18.48
C ALA A 232 -24.19 -12.96 17.33
N GLU A 233 -25.50 -13.13 17.55
CA GLU A 233 -26.39 -13.75 16.56
C GLU A 233 -27.67 -12.92 16.38
N LYS A 234 -28.08 -12.74 15.12
CA LYS A 234 -29.40 -12.24 14.73
C LYS A 234 -30.24 -13.39 14.20
N THR A 235 -31.47 -13.53 14.69
CA THR A 235 -32.38 -14.60 14.29
C THR A 235 -33.66 -14.01 13.70
N ALA A 236 -34.13 -14.57 12.59
CA ALA A 236 -35.41 -14.21 11.99
C ALA A 236 -36.03 -15.40 11.24
N THR A 237 -37.35 -15.39 11.08
CA THR A 237 -38.02 -16.33 10.17
C THR A 237 -38.19 -15.65 8.82
N LEU A 238 -37.59 -16.24 7.77
CA LEU A 238 -37.62 -15.75 6.42
C LEU A 238 -38.68 -16.51 5.61
N GLN A 239 -39.68 -15.80 5.11
CA GLN A 239 -40.62 -16.32 4.11
C GLN A 239 -39.89 -16.55 2.78
N PRO A 240 -40.46 -17.36 1.84
CA PRO A 240 -39.93 -17.44 0.48
C PRO A 240 -39.69 -16.08 -0.16
N GLY A 241 -38.50 -15.85 -0.69
CA GLY A 241 -38.05 -14.59 -1.30
C GLY A 241 -37.61 -13.51 -0.32
N GLN A 242 -37.77 -13.68 0.99
CA GLN A 242 -37.30 -12.71 1.97
C GLN A 242 -35.81 -12.82 2.26
N GLN A 243 -35.20 -11.67 2.59
CA GLN A 243 -33.80 -11.53 2.99
C GLN A 243 -33.70 -11.00 4.41
N MET A 244 -32.69 -11.44 5.15
CA MET A 244 -32.23 -10.80 6.37
C MET A 244 -30.79 -10.32 6.23
N GLU A 245 -30.44 -9.30 7.01
CA GLU A 245 -29.10 -8.74 7.12
C GLU A 245 -28.68 -8.69 8.59
N ALA A 246 -27.38 -8.94 8.84
CA ALA A 246 -26.74 -8.67 10.11
C ALA A 246 -25.44 -7.89 9.87
N LEU A 247 -25.18 -6.89 10.72
CA LEU A 247 -24.00 -6.05 10.69
C LEU A 247 -23.20 -6.24 11.97
N PHE A 248 -21.90 -6.40 11.84
CA PHE A 248 -20.96 -6.52 12.95
C PHE A 248 -19.85 -5.51 12.75
N VAL A 249 -19.73 -4.54 13.66
CA VAL A 249 -18.84 -3.38 13.51
C VAL A 249 -17.69 -3.51 14.48
N MET A 250 -16.46 -3.56 13.98
CA MET A 250 -15.24 -3.55 14.79
C MET A 250 -14.63 -2.16 14.80
N GLY A 251 -14.28 -1.65 15.98
CA GLY A 251 -13.58 -0.38 16.17
C GLY A 251 -12.28 -0.57 16.92
N ALA A 252 -11.26 0.22 16.59
CA ALA A 252 -9.98 0.25 17.29
C ALA A 252 -9.73 1.62 17.92
N GLY A 253 -8.99 1.66 19.03
CA GLY A 253 -8.65 2.88 19.74
C GLY A 253 -7.47 2.67 20.68
N ILE A 254 -6.97 3.76 21.27
CA ILE A 254 -5.84 3.72 22.20
C ILE A 254 -6.23 3.25 23.60
N GLU A 255 -7.52 3.22 23.91
CA GLU A 255 -8.02 2.83 25.22
C GLU A 255 -9.49 2.37 25.13
N GLU A 256 -10.03 1.84 26.24
CA GLU A 256 -11.33 1.18 26.32
C GLU A 256 -12.54 2.06 26.00
N PHE A 257 -12.41 3.39 26.04
CA PHE A 257 -13.49 4.33 25.68
C PHE A 257 -13.46 4.69 24.20
N SER A 258 -12.26 4.90 23.62
CA SER A 258 -12.13 5.32 22.23
C SER A 258 -12.50 4.20 21.25
N ALA A 259 -12.19 2.95 21.55
CA ALA A 259 -12.52 1.83 20.67
C ALA A 259 -14.04 1.63 20.49
N PRO A 260 -14.88 1.55 21.56
CA PRO A 260 -16.33 1.53 21.43
C PRO A 260 -16.90 2.79 20.78
N HIS A 261 -16.32 3.96 21.06
CA HIS A 261 -16.75 5.22 20.41
C HIS A 261 -16.57 5.16 18.89
N ASN A 262 -15.41 4.72 18.42
CA ASN A 262 -15.13 4.58 17.00
C ASN A 262 -16.06 3.55 16.32
N ALA A 263 -16.33 2.42 16.96
CA ALA A 263 -17.29 1.43 16.45
C ALA A 263 -18.71 1.99 16.38
N LYS A 264 -19.15 2.72 17.42
CA LYS A 264 -20.47 3.35 17.45
C LYS A 264 -20.61 4.45 16.39
N ALA A 265 -19.59 5.26 16.18
CA ALA A 265 -19.61 6.28 15.14
C ALA A 265 -19.86 5.64 13.75
N LEU A 266 -19.20 4.52 13.45
CA LEU A 266 -19.48 3.79 12.21
C LEU A 266 -20.88 3.16 12.22
N ARG A 267 -21.35 2.62 13.35
CA ARG A 267 -22.72 2.12 13.46
C ARG A 267 -23.76 3.21 13.17
N GLU A 268 -23.60 4.40 13.75
CA GLU A 268 -24.50 5.53 13.50
C GLU A 268 -24.53 5.95 12.03
N MET A 269 -23.39 5.84 11.34
CA MET A 269 -23.34 6.03 9.87
C MET A 269 -24.13 4.92 9.14
N LEU A 270 -23.98 3.67 9.57
CA LEU A 270 -24.73 2.54 9.00
C LEU A 270 -26.23 2.65 9.24
N ASP A 271 -26.64 3.10 10.43
CA ASP A 271 -28.06 3.31 10.78
C ASP A 271 -28.69 4.47 9.98
N ARG A 272 -27.92 5.52 9.71
CA ARG A 272 -28.37 6.70 8.95
C ARG A 272 -28.39 6.46 7.44
N ASP A 273 -27.31 5.91 6.88
CA ASP A 273 -27.05 5.87 5.46
C ASP A 273 -27.25 4.46 4.86
N GLY A 274 -27.16 3.42 5.66
CA GLY A 274 -27.20 2.02 5.25
C GLY A 274 -25.84 1.48 4.76
N ALA A 275 -25.69 0.16 4.79
CA ALA A 275 -24.43 -0.51 4.42
C ALA A 275 -24.08 -0.30 2.92
N ASP A 276 -25.06 -0.33 2.04
CA ASP A 276 -24.83 -0.13 0.59
C ASP A 276 -24.28 1.26 0.29
N ALA A 277 -24.76 2.30 1.00
CA ALA A 277 -24.25 3.66 0.82
C ALA A 277 -22.79 3.78 1.26
N LEU A 278 -22.42 3.17 2.41
CA LEU A 278 -21.03 3.20 2.89
C LEU A 278 -20.07 2.37 2.01
N ILE A 279 -20.53 1.25 1.48
CA ILE A 279 -19.78 0.46 0.48
C ILE A 279 -19.58 1.30 -0.78
N SER A 280 -20.61 1.98 -1.26
CA SER A 280 -20.54 2.88 -2.43
C SER A 280 -19.62 4.07 -2.19
N GLN A 281 -19.65 4.70 -1.00
CA GLN A 281 -18.72 5.78 -0.64
C GLN A 281 -17.27 5.30 -0.60
N THR A 282 -17.03 4.10 -0.05
CA THR A 282 -15.71 3.46 -0.07
C THR A 282 -15.26 3.19 -1.50
N GLY A 283 -16.16 2.70 -2.34
CA GLY A 283 -15.93 2.51 -3.77
C GLY A 283 -15.58 3.82 -4.49
N ALA A 284 -16.31 4.90 -4.22
CA ALA A 284 -16.04 6.22 -4.78
C ALA A 284 -14.66 6.77 -4.36
N TRP A 285 -14.20 6.47 -3.14
CA TRP A 285 -12.83 6.76 -2.71
C TRP A 285 -11.83 5.93 -3.52
N CYS A 286 -12.06 4.63 -3.70
CA CYS A 286 -11.20 3.77 -4.51
C CYS A 286 -11.12 4.25 -5.98
N GLN A 287 -12.24 4.65 -6.59
CA GLN A 287 -12.28 5.15 -7.97
C GLN A 287 -11.36 6.35 -8.22
N LYS A 288 -11.16 7.23 -7.22
CA LYS A 288 -10.19 8.34 -7.33
C LYS A 288 -8.75 7.84 -7.50
N HIS A 289 -8.46 6.64 -7.00
CA HIS A 289 -7.14 6.01 -7.03
C HIS A 289 -6.98 5.03 -8.19
N THR A 290 -7.96 4.92 -9.09
CA THR A 290 -7.92 4.01 -10.22
C THR A 290 -7.60 4.71 -11.54
N ARG A 291 -7.09 3.94 -12.50
CA ARG A 291 -6.81 4.34 -13.87
C ARG A 291 -7.32 3.25 -14.81
N THR A 292 -7.56 3.57 -16.07
CA THR A 292 -7.92 2.56 -17.07
C THR A 292 -6.87 2.46 -18.16
N THR A 293 -6.51 1.25 -18.50
CA THR A 293 -5.66 0.91 -19.65
C THR A 293 -6.48 0.46 -20.84
N GLY A 294 -7.77 0.13 -20.62
CA GLY A 294 -8.67 -0.50 -21.60
C GLY A 294 -8.51 -2.02 -21.68
N ASP A 295 -7.65 -2.62 -20.85
CA ASP A 295 -7.47 -4.07 -20.71
C ASP A 295 -7.89 -4.46 -19.28
N PRO A 296 -9.00 -5.21 -19.09
CA PRO A 296 -9.53 -5.52 -17.77
C PRO A 296 -8.55 -6.25 -16.84
N GLN A 297 -7.67 -7.09 -17.39
CA GLN A 297 -6.67 -7.80 -16.60
C GLN A 297 -5.58 -6.85 -16.09
N LEU A 298 -5.12 -5.93 -16.92
CA LEU A 298 -4.15 -4.90 -16.51
C LEU A 298 -4.79 -3.89 -15.56
N ASP A 299 -6.06 -3.53 -15.78
CA ASP A 299 -6.81 -2.64 -14.92
C ASP A 299 -6.97 -3.25 -13.52
N LEU A 300 -7.27 -4.56 -13.41
CA LEU A 300 -7.29 -5.27 -12.12
C LEU A 300 -5.92 -5.17 -11.43
N LEU A 301 -4.84 -5.58 -12.10
CA LEU A 301 -3.49 -5.58 -11.52
C LEU A 301 -3.08 -4.17 -11.12
N MET A 302 -3.21 -3.19 -11.99
CA MET A 302 -2.79 -1.81 -11.74
C MET A 302 -3.58 -1.17 -10.59
N ASN A 303 -4.92 -1.23 -10.65
CA ASN A 303 -5.77 -0.52 -9.70
C ASN A 303 -5.75 -1.16 -8.32
N ARG A 304 -5.76 -2.51 -8.25
CA ARG A 304 -5.63 -3.20 -6.97
C ARG A 304 -4.29 -2.88 -6.30
N ASN A 305 -3.19 -2.82 -7.06
CA ASN A 305 -1.87 -2.49 -6.51
C ASN A 305 -1.71 -1.00 -6.18
N PHE A 306 -2.35 -0.08 -6.89
CA PHE A 306 -2.40 1.33 -6.48
C PHE A 306 -3.09 1.50 -5.13
N ILE A 307 -4.28 0.89 -4.95
CA ILE A 307 -5.02 0.97 -3.68
C ILE A 307 -4.26 0.22 -2.59
N PHE A 308 -3.72 -0.97 -2.89
CA PHE A 308 -2.92 -1.74 -1.93
C PHE A 308 -1.69 -0.95 -1.46
N THR A 309 -0.92 -0.37 -2.37
CA THR A 309 0.23 0.48 -2.03
C THR A 309 -0.19 1.67 -1.16
N THR A 310 -1.29 2.36 -1.54
CA THR A 310 -1.80 3.51 -0.79
C THR A 310 -2.21 3.15 0.65
N LEU A 311 -2.76 1.96 0.87
CA LEU A 311 -3.33 1.56 2.16
C LEU A 311 -2.46 0.56 2.95
N TYR A 312 -1.44 -0.07 2.32
CA TYR A 312 -0.58 -1.03 2.99
C TYR A 312 0.88 -0.61 3.11
N ALA A 313 1.40 0.24 2.21
CA ALA A 313 2.69 0.89 2.40
C ALA A 313 2.59 2.21 3.18
N TRP A 314 1.37 2.72 3.36
CA TRP A 314 1.07 3.97 4.08
C TRP A 314 -0.12 3.79 5.01
N GLY A 315 -0.14 4.56 6.08
CA GLY A 315 -1.27 4.58 7.01
C GLY A 315 -1.13 5.64 8.09
N ARG A 316 -2.18 5.78 8.90
CA ARG A 316 -2.17 6.68 10.05
C ARG A 316 -1.99 5.89 11.34
N THR A 317 -1.17 6.43 12.24
CA THR A 317 -1.01 5.87 13.58
C THR A 317 -2.25 6.14 14.42
N ILE A 318 -2.68 5.14 15.19
CA ILE A 318 -3.92 5.22 15.99
C ILE A 318 -3.81 6.22 17.14
N ASP A 319 -2.59 6.45 17.63
CA ASP A 319 -2.24 7.25 18.80
C ASP A 319 -1.90 8.72 18.46
N THR A 320 -1.18 8.97 17.38
CA THR A 320 -0.74 10.35 17.02
C THR A 320 -1.36 10.87 15.74
N GLU A 321 -2.15 10.07 15.02
CA GLU A 321 -2.79 10.39 13.73
C GLU A 321 -1.80 10.71 12.60
N GLN A 322 -0.50 10.51 12.85
CA GLN A 322 0.55 10.78 11.90
C GLN A 322 0.42 9.86 10.68
N PHE A 323 0.51 10.44 9.49
CA PHE A 323 0.64 9.67 8.25
C PHE A 323 2.09 9.18 8.13
N VAL A 324 2.29 7.88 8.07
CA VAL A 324 3.62 7.24 8.08
C VAL A 324 3.75 6.20 6.96
N GLY A 325 4.97 6.05 6.45
CA GLY A 325 5.34 5.00 5.52
C GLY A 325 5.86 3.77 6.25
N VAL A 326 5.55 2.60 5.73
CA VAL A 326 6.03 1.29 6.22
C VAL A 326 6.26 0.35 5.05
N THR A 327 7.01 -0.71 5.25
CA THR A 327 7.18 -1.75 4.23
C THR A 327 5.86 -2.45 3.93
N ALA A 328 5.14 -2.89 4.98
CA ALA A 328 3.80 -3.44 4.85
C ALA A 328 2.98 -3.30 6.15
N ARG A 329 1.69 -2.99 6.02
CA ARG A 329 0.73 -3.06 7.13
C ARG A 329 0.13 -4.47 7.26
N SER A 330 0.98 -5.48 7.09
CA SER A 330 0.60 -6.89 7.11
C SER A 330 1.75 -7.74 7.65
N PRO A 331 1.50 -8.65 8.60
CA PRO A 331 2.52 -9.59 9.07
C PRO A 331 2.81 -10.72 8.08
N ARG A 332 2.13 -10.79 6.95
CA ARG A 332 2.38 -11.77 5.88
C ARG A 332 3.70 -11.51 5.12
N TYR A 333 4.17 -10.28 5.15
CA TYR A 333 5.49 -9.93 4.64
C TYR A 333 6.52 -10.05 5.79
N TYR A 334 7.73 -10.50 5.49
CA TYR A 334 8.77 -10.76 6.51
C TYR A 334 9.23 -9.48 7.24
N VAL A 335 9.01 -8.31 6.63
CA VAL A 335 9.19 -7.00 7.27
C VAL A 335 7.88 -6.24 7.20
N SER A 336 7.34 -5.83 8.34
CA SER A 336 6.05 -5.13 8.38
C SER A 336 6.23 -3.62 8.57
N ALA A 337 6.32 -3.15 9.79
CA ALA A 337 6.27 -1.72 10.09
C ALA A 337 7.67 -1.10 10.22
N ALA A 338 8.53 -1.31 9.26
CA ALA A 338 9.82 -0.63 9.15
C ALA A 338 9.82 0.35 7.96
N TYR A 339 10.70 1.33 7.98
CA TYR A 339 10.80 2.35 6.95
C TYR A 339 12.16 2.27 6.25
N TRP A 340 12.11 2.17 4.92
CA TRP A 340 13.22 2.38 4.00
C TRP A 340 12.92 3.59 3.12
N ASP A 341 13.90 4.47 2.92
CA ASP A 341 13.74 5.61 2.00
C ASP A 341 13.43 5.16 0.57
N ARG A 342 14.12 4.11 0.11
CA ARG A 342 13.93 3.54 -1.23
C ARG A 342 12.50 3.06 -1.43
N ASP A 343 12.00 2.21 -0.52
CA ASP A 343 10.65 1.62 -0.59
C ASP A 343 9.56 2.70 -0.53
N ALA A 344 9.73 3.64 0.38
CA ALA A 344 8.78 4.71 0.57
C ALA A 344 8.79 5.71 -0.60
N MET A 345 9.97 6.21 -0.99
CA MET A 345 10.07 7.38 -1.88
C MET A 345 10.31 7.03 -3.35
N LEU A 346 10.94 5.88 -3.68
CA LEU A 346 11.15 5.48 -5.08
C LEU A 346 10.10 4.49 -5.60
N TRP A 347 9.45 3.72 -4.70
CA TRP A 347 8.51 2.68 -5.14
C TRP A 347 7.06 2.99 -4.79
N SER A 348 6.78 3.39 -3.54
CA SER A 348 5.40 3.63 -3.08
C SER A 348 4.93 5.05 -3.36
N PHE A 349 5.77 6.05 -3.17
CA PHE A 349 5.45 7.46 -3.38
C PHE A 349 4.94 7.79 -4.80
N PRO A 350 5.51 7.25 -5.89
CA PRO A 350 4.99 7.52 -7.23
C PRO A 350 3.52 7.17 -7.42
N ALA A 351 3.02 6.12 -6.76
CA ALA A 351 1.59 5.77 -6.79
C ALA A 351 0.74 6.84 -6.10
N LEU A 352 1.16 7.32 -4.92
CA LEU A 352 0.49 8.44 -4.25
C LEU A 352 0.52 9.70 -5.10
N LEU A 353 1.69 10.04 -5.65
CA LEU A 353 1.85 11.24 -6.48
C LEU A 353 0.93 11.21 -7.70
N ASP A 354 0.66 10.05 -8.25
CA ASP A 354 -0.25 9.92 -9.39
C ASP A 354 -1.72 9.93 -8.99
N THR A 355 -2.08 9.34 -7.85
CA THR A 355 -3.48 9.11 -7.48
C THR A 355 -4.02 10.09 -6.45
N ASP A 356 -3.21 10.55 -5.47
CA ASP A 356 -3.64 11.46 -4.40
C ASP A 356 -2.51 12.43 -3.99
N ILE A 357 -2.57 13.63 -4.52
CA ILE A 357 -1.58 14.69 -4.26
C ILE A 357 -1.51 15.07 -2.77
N THR A 358 -2.62 15.01 -2.05
CA THR A 358 -2.65 15.34 -0.62
C THR A 358 -1.88 14.30 0.19
N MET A 359 -2.14 13.01 -0.07
CA MET A 359 -1.39 11.93 0.57
C MET A 359 0.10 11.96 0.17
N ALA A 360 0.41 12.28 -1.09
CA ALA A 360 1.81 12.46 -1.53
C ALA A 360 2.51 13.59 -0.76
N ARG A 361 1.82 14.70 -0.52
CA ARG A 361 2.34 15.82 0.28
C ARG A 361 2.59 15.41 1.74
N ASP A 362 1.64 14.70 2.37
CA ASP A 362 1.79 14.18 3.73
C ASP A 362 2.96 13.19 3.84
N ALA A 363 3.16 12.33 2.82
CA ALA A 363 4.28 11.39 2.73
C ALA A 363 5.63 12.13 2.67
N LEU A 364 5.73 13.21 1.88
CA LEU A 364 6.93 14.04 1.84
C LEU A 364 7.15 14.80 3.15
N GLU A 365 6.10 15.33 3.77
CA GLU A 365 6.20 15.97 5.08
C GLU A 365 6.83 15.01 6.10
N TYR A 366 6.35 13.76 6.14
CA TYR A 366 6.90 12.72 7.00
C TYR A 366 8.38 12.40 6.69
N ALA A 367 8.74 12.24 5.43
CA ALA A 367 10.11 11.95 5.01
C ALA A 367 11.08 13.10 5.32
N LEU A 368 10.65 14.36 5.10
CA LEU A 368 11.45 15.56 5.27
C LEU A 368 11.45 16.11 6.71
N THR A 369 10.75 15.46 7.63
CA THR A 369 10.73 15.85 9.06
C THR A 369 11.16 14.67 9.94
N ILE A 370 10.28 13.73 10.21
CA ILE A 370 10.52 12.61 11.14
C ILE A 370 11.66 11.72 10.66
N GLN A 371 11.69 11.40 9.38
CA GLN A 371 12.69 10.49 8.83
C GLN A 371 14.00 11.17 8.40
N LEU A 372 14.02 12.50 8.29
CA LEU A 372 15.11 13.28 7.69
C LEU A 372 16.48 12.98 8.31
N ARG A 373 16.57 12.99 9.65
CA ARG A 373 17.85 12.90 10.37
C ARG A 373 18.67 11.68 9.98
N ASN A 374 18.02 10.57 9.74
CA ASN A 374 18.64 9.28 9.45
C ASN A 374 18.46 8.83 8.00
N THR A 375 18.18 9.77 7.06
CA THR A 375 18.05 9.47 5.63
C THR A 375 19.26 8.73 5.09
N GLY A 376 19.02 7.69 4.31
CA GLY A 376 20.05 6.82 3.74
C GLY A 376 20.60 5.77 4.71
N THR A 377 20.15 5.72 5.97
CA THR A 377 20.42 4.58 6.86
C THR A 377 19.61 3.38 6.39
N HIS A 378 20.15 2.16 6.56
CA HIS A 378 19.54 0.93 6.07
C HIS A 378 18.04 0.89 6.37
N SER A 379 17.64 0.82 7.63
CA SER A 379 16.22 0.86 8.00
C SER A 379 15.97 1.63 9.30
N ARG A 380 14.73 2.08 9.46
CA ARG A 380 14.27 2.88 10.60
C ARG A 380 12.92 2.42 11.09
N PHE A 381 12.64 2.69 12.35
CA PHE A 381 11.29 2.66 12.87
C PHE A 381 10.46 3.83 12.31
N ILE A 382 9.15 3.75 12.47
CA ILE A 382 8.23 4.79 12.00
C ILE A 382 8.42 6.15 12.71
N ASP A 383 9.11 6.20 13.85
CA ASP A 383 9.49 7.43 14.56
C ASP A 383 10.86 8.00 14.11
N GLY A 384 11.48 7.44 13.09
CA GLY A 384 12.76 7.87 12.54
C GLY A 384 13.99 7.34 13.26
N ILE A 385 13.84 6.58 14.37
CA ILE A 385 14.96 5.95 15.05
C ILE A 385 15.50 4.80 14.19
N VAL A 386 16.84 4.66 14.17
CA VAL A 386 17.53 3.61 13.41
C VAL A 386 17.11 2.23 13.94
N LEU A 387 16.65 1.37 13.03
CA LEU A 387 16.36 -0.03 13.29
C LEU A 387 17.59 -0.90 12.96
N GLU A 388 18.17 -0.67 11.79
CA GLU A 388 19.38 -1.36 11.34
C GLU A 388 20.39 -0.35 10.80
N ASP A 389 21.63 -0.50 11.24
CA ASP A 389 22.74 0.32 10.78
C ASP A 389 23.15 -0.04 9.36
N GLY A 390 23.75 0.91 8.69
CA GLY A 390 24.23 0.80 7.32
C GLY A 390 24.06 2.11 6.59
N PHE A 391 24.48 2.14 5.33
CA PHE A 391 24.26 3.29 4.46
C PHE A 391 23.99 2.82 3.04
N GLN A 392 22.86 3.27 2.50
CA GLN A 392 22.39 3.02 1.15
C GLN A 392 22.30 4.34 0.41
N LEU A 393 23.07 4.47 -0.66
CA LEU A 393 23.16 5.72 -1.42
C LEU A 393 21.87 5.98 -2.21
N ASP A 394 21.21 4.94 -2.71
CA ASP A 394 19.90 5.05 -3.36
C ASP A 394 18.82 5.57 -2.39
N GLY A 395 18.84 5.07 -1.14
CA GLY A 395 17.98 5.57 -0.06
C GLY A 395 18.23 7.05 0.24
N ALA A 396 19.50 7.49 0.26
CA ALA A 396 19.84 8.90 0.48
C ALA A 396 19.35 9.82 -0.65
N ASN A 397 19.26 9.31 -1.88
CA ASN A 397 18.75 10.05 -3.05
C ASN A 397 17.21 10.10 -3.11
N ALA A 398 16.53 9.11 -2.53
CA ALA A 398 15.11 8.87 -2.71
C ALA A 398 14.21 10.07 -2.36
N PRO A 399 14.33 10.73 -1.18
CA PRO A 399 13.48 11.87 -0.85
C PRO A 399 13.73 13.10 -1.74
N ILE A 400 14.93 13.23 -2.31
CA ILE A 400 15.26 14.33 -3.25
C ILE A 400 14.49 14.15 -4.56
N VAL A 401 14.54 12.95 -5.11
CA VAL A 401 13.85 12.61 -6.36
C VAL A 401 12.33 12.73 -6.18
N ALA A 402 11.81 12.26 -5.04
CA ALA A 402 10.39 12.36 -4.71
C ALA A 402 9.93 13.82 -4.57
N LEU A 403 10.69 14.66 -3.85
CA LEU A 403 10.40 16.09 -3.70
C LEU A 403 10.41 16.81 -5.06
N ALA A 404 11.40 16.53 -5.90
CA ALA A 404 11.48 17.13 -7.23
C ALA A 404 10.30 16.73 -8.11
N ALA A 405 9.90 15.46 -8.09
CA ALA A 405 8.74 14.96 -8.82
C ALA A 405 7.44 15.64 -8.34
N TYR A 406 7.26 15.78 -7.02
CA TYR A 406 6.12 16.47 -6.44
C TYR A 406 6.05 17.93 -6.86
N VAL A 407 7.15 18.69 -6.69
CA VAL A 407 7.21 20.10 -7.06
C VAL A 407 7.05 20.30 -8.57
N ALA A 408 7.57 19.39 -9.39
CA ALA A 408 7.37 19.43 -10.84
C ALA A 408 5.90 19.24 -11.22
N LYS A 409 5.18 18.33 -10.54
CA LYS A 409 3.76 18.03 -10.82
C LYS A 409 2.81 19.09 -10.28
N THR A 410 3.08 19.63 -9.09
CA THR A 410 2.14 20.50 -8.35
C THR A 410 2.45 22.00 -8.45
N ASN A 411 3.70 22.33 -8.72
CA ASN A 411 4.26 23.68 -8.61
C ASN A 411 4.11 24.30 -7.20
N ASP A 412 4.08 23.46 -6.13
CA ASP A 412 3.95 23.87 -4.72
C ASP A 412 5.29 24.45 -4.20
N THR A 413 5.57 25.69 -4.57
CA THR A 413 6.78 26.40 -4.13
C THR A 413 6.75 26.71 -2.64
N ALA A 414 5.58 26.92 -2.04
CA ALA A 414 5.45 27.18 -0.61
C ALA A 414 5.89 25.96 0.22
N PHE A 415 5.54 24.75 -0.22
CA PHE A 415 6.04 23.51 0.40
C PHE A 415 7.56 23.41 0.26
N LEU A 416 8.10 23.71 -0.92
CA LEU A 416 9.54 23.69 -1.16
C LEU A 416 10.28 24.71 -0.27
N GLU A 417 9.77 25.93 -0.14
CA GLU A 417 10.33 26.98 0.74
C GLU A 417 10.33 26.55 2.20
N LYS A 418 9.21 25.96 2.67
CA LYS A 418 9.09 25.40 4.02
C LYS A 418 10.18 24.36 4.32
N HIS A 419 10.55 23.55 3.33
CA HIS A 419 11.51 22.44 3.48
C HIS A 419 12.90 22.75 2.93
N ARG A 420 13.28 24.02 2.81
CA ARG A 420 14.61 24.42 2.33
C ARG A 420 15.72 23.80 3.18
N ASP A 421 15.61 23.88 4.51
CA ASP A 421 16.62 23.34 5.43
C ASP A 421 16.77 21.82 5.30
N ALA A 422 15.66 21.12 5.03
CA ALA A 422 15.69 19.69 4.74
C ALA A 422 16.43 19.39 3.42
N LEU A 423 16.20 20.20 2.39
CA LEU A 423 16.92 20.07 1.12
C LEU A 423 18.42 20.34 1.29
N ASP A 424 18.80 21.35 2.08
CA ASP A 424 20.20 21.65 2.43
C ASP A 424 20.84 20.48 3.17
N PHE A 425 20.14 19.90 4.15
CA PHE A 425 20.60 18.70 4.88
C PHE A 425 20.84 17.51 3.95
N LEU A 426 19.91 17.21 3.04
CA LEU A 426 20.02 16.12 2.08
C LEU A 426 21.19 16.33 1.12
N ARG A 427 21.41 17.56 0.63
CA ARG A 427 22.58 17.93 -0.18
C ARG A 427 23.88 17.60 0.56
N ASP A 428 24.00 18.04 1.81
CA ASP A 428 25.21 17.85 2.60
C ASP A 428 25.43 16.39 2.98
N ARG A 429 24.34 15.64 3.21
CA ARG A 429 24.37 14.19 3.43
C ARG A 429 24.95 13.46 2.21
N LEU A 430 24.54 13.80 1.00
CA LEU A 430 25.13 13.25 -0.22
C LEU A 430 26.59 13.71 -0.38
N ALA A 431 26.90 14.99 -0.16
CA ALA A 431 28.26 15.49 -0.29
C ALA A 431 29.25 14.77 0.59
N SER A 432 28.83 14.29 1.79
CA SER A 432 29.67 13.52 2.72
C SER A 432 30.09 12.14 2.17
N ARG A 433 29.46 11.67 1.09
CA ARG A 433 29.75 10.37 0.47
C ARG A 433 30.57 10.47 -0.81
N TYR A 434 30.90 11.70 -1.22
CA TYR A 434 31.70 11.94 -2.43
C TYR A 434 33.17 11.63 -2.22
N ASP A 435 33.72 10.76 -3.05
CA ASP A 435 35.16 10.50 -3.11
C ASP A 435 35.80 11.30 -4.23
N ALA A 436 36.54 12.35 -3.86
CA ALA A 436 37.20 13.24 -4.81
C ALA A 436 38.32 12.55 -5.62
N SER A 437 38.89 11.46 -5.13
CA SER A 437 39.99 10.75 -5.79
C SER A 437 39.52 9.98 -7.04
N VAL A 438 38.27 9.54 -7.05
CA VAL A 438 37.64 8.80 -8.16
C VAL A 438 36.56 9.63 -8.84
N GLY A 439 35.95 10.56 -8.12
CA GLY A 439 34.85 11.40 -8.61
C GLY A 439 33.48 10.74 -8.52
N LEU A 440 33.34 9.69 -7.71
CA LEU A 440 32.13 8.92 -7.49
C LEU A 440 31.64 9.03 -6.04
N TYR A 441 30.41 8.58 -5.79
CA TYR A 441 29.81 8.51 -4.47
C TYR A 441 29.82 7.06 -3.95
N THR A 442 30.11 6.90 -2.64
CA THR A 442 30.22 5.60 -2.00
C THR A 442 28.90 5.16 -1.37
N SER A 443 28.59 3.86 -1.48
CA SER A 443 27.59 3.16 -0.69
C SER A 443 28.25 2.08 0.18
N LEU A 444 27.66 1.75 1.34
CA LEU A 444 28.10 0.61 2.14
C LEU A 444 27.32 -0.66 1.76
N GLN A 445 26.08 -0.49 1.42
CA GLN A 445 25.16 -1.57 1.03
C GLN A 445 24.59 -1.27 -0.35
N ASP A 446 24.21 -2.32 -1.05
CA ASP A 446 23.46 -2.23 -2.31
C ASP A 446 21.95 -2.15 -2.07
N SER A 447 21.21 -2.08 -3.15
CA SER A 447 19.74 -2.02 -3.12
C SER A 447 19.05 -3.33 -2.71
N GLN A 448 19.82 -4.40 -2.47
CA GLN A 448 19.37 -5.66 -1.88
C GLN A 448 19.75 -5.78 -0.39
N ASP A 449 20.15 -4.67 0.24
CA ASP A 449 20.54 -4.57 1.65
C ASP A 449 21.84 -5.30 2.01
N GLU A 450 22.63 -5.71 0.99
CA GLU A 450 23.88 -6.45 1.20
C GLU A 450 25.09 -5.53 1.24
N TYR A 451 25.98 -5.75 2.21
CA TYR A 451 27.25 -5.02 2.31
C TYR A 451 28.14 -5.30 1.11
N GLN A 452 28.60 -4.24 0.47
CA GLN A 452 29.41 -4.31 -0.74
C GLN A 452 30.89 -4.11 -0.48
N LYS A 453 31.72 -4.95 -1.14
CA LYS A 453 33.17 -4.78 -1.14
C LYS A 453 33.63 -3.69 -2.11
N LEU A 454 32.86 -3.45 -3.15
CA LEU A 454 33.13 -2.44 -4.18
C LEU A 454 32.26 -1.23 -3.90
N PRO A 455 32.81 -0.09 -3.46
CA PRO A 455 32.02 0.99 -2.86
C PRO A 455 31.23 1.83 -3.86
N TYR A 456 31.52 1.73 -5.17
CA TYR A 456 30.86 2.57 -6.18
C TYR A 456 29.89 1.73 -7.00
N LEU A 457 28.62 1.79 -6.61
CA LEU A 457 27.52 1.15 -7.32
C LEU A 457 27.09 2.04 -8.49
N THR A 458 27.01 1.46 -9.68
CA THR A 458 26.72 2.23 -10.91
C THR A 458 25.31 2.81 -10.88
N TYR A 459 24.31 2.00 -10.56
CA TYR A 459 22.93 2.50 -10.44
C TYR A 459 22.82 3.64 -9.42
N ASP A 460 23.40 3.49 -8.22
CA ASP A 460 23.34 4.49 -7.17
C ASP A 460 24.00 5.81 -7.59
N ASN A 461 25.13 5.73 -8.30
CA ASN A 461 25.80 6.92 -8.83
C ASN A 461 25.01 7.58 -9.95
N VAL A 462 24.30 6.81 -10.79
CA VAL A 462 23.41 7.36 -11.81
C VAL A 462 22.18 8.00 -11.15
N LEU A 463 21.63 7.38 -10.11
CA LEU A 463 20.53 7.98 -9.33
C LEU A 463 21.01 9.26 -8.62
N THR A 464 22.24 9.29 -8.08
CA THR A 464 22.85 10.50 -7.51
C THR A 464 23.03 11.60 -8.58
N TRP A 465 23.45 11.24 -9.79
CA TRP A 465 23.51 12.18 -10.92
C TRP A 465 22.12 12.80 -11.19
N ARG A 466 21.08 12.00 -11.19
CA ARG A 466 19.70 12.45 -11.34
C ARG A 466 19.29 13.36 -10.18
N ALA A 467 19.54 12.96 -8.94
CA ALA A 467 19.23 13.73 -7.73
C ALA A 467 19.96 15.09 -7.70
N LEU A 468 21.20 15.17 -8.18
CA LEU A 468 21.93 16.44 -8.32
C LEU A 468 21.26 17.39 -9.32
N LEU A 469 20.77 16.90 -10.45
CA LEU A 469 20.00 17.69 -11.41
C LEU A 469 18.63 18.11 -10.84
N ASP A 470 17.97 17.24 -10.12
CA ASP A 470 16.70 17.51 -9.45
C ASP A 470 16.88 18.60 -8.37
N MET A 471 17.92 18.49 -7.53
CA MET A 471 18.26 19.55 -6.57
C MET A 471 18.59 20.87 -7.26
N ALA A 472 19.33 20.85 -8.36
CA ALA A 472 19.63 22.06 -9.12
C ALA A 472 18.33 22.75 -9.59
N ALA A 473 17.35 22.00 -10.06
CA ALA A 473 16.05 22.52 -10.46
C ALA A 473 15.26 23.08 -9.25
N LEU A 474 15.31 22.41 -8.09
CA LEU A 474 14.66 22.88 -6.86
C LEU A 474 15.28 24.18 -6.35
N TYR A 475 16.62 24.28 -6.28
CA TYR A 475 17.30 25.54 -5.88
C TYR A 475 17.05 26.67 -6.88
N ALA A 476 16.97 26.38 -8.17
CA ALA A 476 16.59 27.41 -9.16
C ALA A 476 15.18 27.96 -8.89
N ARG A 477 14.21 27.13 -8.47
CA ARG A 477 12.87 27.57 -8.05
C ARG A 477 12.88 28.39 -6.76
N LEU A 478 13.83 28.12 -5.86
CA LEU A 478 14.10 28.92 -4.66
C LEU A 478 14.91 30.20 -4.95
N ASN A 479 15.14 30.54 -6.22
CA ASN A 479 15.98 31.67 -6.68
C ASN A 479 17.46 31.57 -6.26
N ASP A 480 17.93 30.43 -5.82
CA ASP A 480 19.34 30.18 -5.47
C ASP A 480 20.12 29.68 -6.71
N ARG A 481 20.41 30.63 -7.60
CA ARG A 481 21.09 30.33 -8.88
C ARG A 481 22.51 29.82 -8.70
N GLN A 482 23.20 30.27 -7.64
CA GLN A 482 24.58 29.85 -7.37
C GLN A 482 24.61 28.37 -7.02
N GLN A 483 23.77 27.94 -6.10
CA GLN A 483 23.68 26.53 -5.71
C GLN A 483 23.23 25.65 -6.88
N ALA A 484 22.23 26.10 -7.64
CA ALA A 484 21.78 25.39 -8.84
C ALA A 484 22.90 25.17 -9.86
N GLN A 485 23.74 26.19 -10.11
CA GLN A 485 24.87 26.07 -11.03
C GLN A 485 25.94 25.11 -10.53
N GLN A 486 26.29 25.15 -9.24
CA GLN A 486 27.26 24.25 -8.61
C GLN A 486 26.82 22.80 -8.73
N LEU A 487 25.54 22.51 -8.45
CA LEU A 487 24.98 21.15 -8.55
C LEU A 487 24.95 20.65 -10.00
N THR A 488 24.64 21.52 -10.96
CA THR A 488 24.69 21.16 -12.39
C THR A 488 26.12 20.79 -12.82
N GLN A 489 27.12 21.56 -12.38
CA GLN A 489 28.53 21.27 -12.65
C GLN A 489 28.96 19.95 -11.99
N ARG A 490 28.51 19.71 -10.75
CA ARG A 490 28.77 18.46 -10.04
C ARG A 490 28.15 17.27 -10.77
N ALA A 491 26.92 17.38 -11.24
CA ALA A 491 26.26 16.35 -12.04
C ALA A 491 27.03 16.04 -13.33
N ALA A 492 27.49 17.07 -14.04
CA ALA A 492 28.30 16.87 -15.25
C ALA A 492 29.62 16.13 -14.97
N ALA A 493 30.32 16.49 -13.89
CA ALA A 493 31.53 15.84 -13.45
C ALA A 493 31.28 14.37 -13.05
N LEU A 494 30.20 14.12 -12.30
CA LEU A 494 29.80 12.77 -11.92
C LEU A 494 29.47 11.89 -13.14
N LYS A 495 28.73 12.43 -14.12
CA LYS A 495 28.46 11.69 -15.37
C LYS A 495 29.76 11.27 -16.07
N ALA A 496 30.74 12.17 -16.17
CA ALA A 496 32.04 11.86 -16.76
C ALA A 496 32.79 10.77 -15.96
N ALA A 497 32.74 10.82 -14.63
CA ALA A 497 33.35 9.80 -13.75
C ALA A 497 32.68 8.43 -13.90
N ILE A 498 31.35 8.37 -13.95
CA ILE A 498 30.60 7.13 -14.18
C ILE A 498 31.02 6.51 -15.54
N MET A 499 30.98 7.29 -16.61
CA MET A 499 31.37 6.81 -17.94
C MET A 499 32.82 6.31 -18.00
N LYS A 500 33.71 6.88 -17.18
CA LYS A 500 35.12 6.50 -17.10
C LYS A 500 35.36 5.24 -16.26
N HIS A 501 34.67 5.10 -15.12
CA HIS A 501 35.02 4.10 -14.10
C HIS A 501 34.02 2.94 -14.01
N CYS A 502 32.78 3.12 -14.47
CA CYS A 502 31.75 2.08 -14.39
C CYS A 502 31.54 1.32 -15.71
N ILE A 503 32.37 1.57 -16.73
CA ILE A 503 32.39 0.84 -17.99
C ILE A 503 33.74 0.14 -18.10
N ALA A 504 33.73 -1.17 -18.37
CA ALA A 504 34.93 -1.97 -18.52
C ALA A 504 34.77 -3.04 -19.59
N ALA A 505 35.88 -3.68 -19.98
CA ALA A 505 35.85 -4.87 -20.82
C ALA A 505 34.98 -5.94 -20.15
N GLY A 506 33.95 -6.39 -20.83
CA GLY A 506 33.01 -7.33 -20.27
C GLY A 506 33.62 -8.73 -20.07
N PRO A 507 32.96 -9.59 -19.27
CA PRO A 507 33.44 -10.94 -19.00
C PRO A 507 33.37 -11.83 -20.26
N PRO A 508 33.95 -13.03 -20.21
CA PRO A 508 33.90 -13.96 -21.36
C PRO A 508 32.46 -14.21 -21.83
N GLY A 509 32.28 -14.10 -23.13
CA GLY A 509 30.97 -14.22 -23.78
C GLY A 509 30.20 -12.92 -23.95
N SER A 510 30.69 -11.80 -23.41
CA SER A 510 30.16 -10.46 -23.72
C SER A 510 30.85 -9.85 -24.96
N ALA A 511 30.19 -8.90 -25.61
CA ALA A 511 30.71 -8.19 -26.77
C ALA A 511 31.29 -6.83 -26.35
N GLY A 512 32.63 -6.75 -26.22
CA GLY A 512 33.32 -5.49 -25.95
C GLY A 512 33.14 -4.95 -24.53
N THR A 513 32.98 -3.61 -24.39
CA THR A 513 32.80 -2.96 -23.08
C THR A 513 31.32 -2.88 -22.69
N ILE A 514 31.03 -3.13 -21.42
CA ILE A 514 29.70 -3.09 -20.81
C ILE A 514 29.72 -2.31 -19.49
N PHE A 515 28.56 -1.92 -18.99
CA PHE A 515 28.45 -1.36 -17.64
C PHE A 515 28.68 -2.44 -16.59
N ALA A 516 29.51 -2.14 -15.59
CA ALA A 516 29.64 -2.91 -14.36
C ALA A 516 28.56 -2.47 -13.36
N ALA A 517 28.03 -3.39 -12.57
CA ALA A 517 27.09 -3.04 -11.49
C ALA A 517 27.79 -2.29 -10.35
N ALA A 518 29.04 -2.67 -10.05
CA ALA A 518 29.87 -2.03 -9.03
C ALA A 518 31.34 -2.01 -9.44
N THR A 519 32.12 -1.08 -8.83
CA THR A 519 33.58 -0.97 -9.01
C THR A 519 34.25 -0.38 -7.79
N ASP A 520 35.55 -0.60 -7.63
CA ASP A 520 36.45 0.15 -6.75
C ASP A 520 37.27 1.22 -7.50
N GLY A 521 36.93 1.49 -8.76
CA GLY A 521 37.68 2.33 -9.68
C GLY A 521 38.71 1.55 -10.53
N LYS A 522 38.91 0.25 -10.26
CA LYS A 522 39.86 -0.64 -10.95
C LYS A 522 39.24 -1.97 -11.32
N SER A 523 38.53 -2.59 -10.40
CA SER A 523 37.94 -3.93 -10.51
C SER A 523 36.44 -3.83 -10.76
N PRO A 524 35.91 -4.28 -11.90
CA PRO A 524 34.47 -4.26 -12.18
C PRO A 524 33.77 -5.50 -11.62
N LEU A 525 32.52 -5.36 -11.18
CA LEU A 525 31.59 -6.44 -10.87
C LEU A 525 30.47 -6.47 -11.91
N PHE A 526 30.33 -7.59 -12.61
CA PHE A 526 29.34 -7.76 -13.67
C PHE A 526 28.20 -8.69 -13.20
N VAL A 527 27.29 -8.14 -12.42
CA VAL A 527 26.06 -8.80 -11.99
C VAL A 527 24.90 -7.82 -12.08
N GLU A 528 23.68 -8.31 -12.09
CA GLU A 528 22.50 -7.46 -11.90
C GLU A 528 22.15 -7.42 -10.41
N ILE A 529 21.69 -6.28 -9.92
CA ILE A 529 21.35 -6.07 -8.49
C ILE A 529 19.96 -5.39 -8.40
N PRO A 530 18.88 -6.05 -8.90
CA PRO A 530 17.55 -5.47 -8.75
C PRO A 530 17.21 -5.34 -7.24
N PRO A 531 16.57 -4.27 -6.82
CA PRO A 531 15.91 -3.20 -7.57
C PRO A 531 16.83 -2.07 -8.07
N GLY A 532 18.10 -2.02 -7.70
CA GLY A 532 19.10 -1.07 -8.19
C GLY A 532 19.70 -1.50 -9.55
N SER A 533 18.85 -1.69 -10.52
CA SER A 533 19.16 -2.33 -11.78
C SER A 533 19.85 -1.39 -12.78
N LEU A 534 20.84 -1.94 -13.51
CA LEU A 534 21.42 -1.28 -14.70
C LEU A 534 20.36 -1.01 -15.78
N MET A 535 19.26 -1.75 -15.78
CA MET A 535 18.15 -1.56 -16.73
C MET A 535 17.42 -0.24 -16.52
N ARG A 536 17.61 0.44 -15.40
CA ARG A 536 17.00 1.76 -15.12
C ARG A 536 17.76 2.95 -15.67
N LEU A 537 18.98 2.77 -16.17
CA LEU A 537 19.82 3.87 -16.63
C LEU A 537 19.17 4.73 -17.72
N PRO A 538 18.51 4.16 -18.75
CA PRO A 538 17.78 4.96 -19.74
C PRO A 538 16.56 5.68 -19.14
N ALA A 539 15.80 5.04 -18.29
CA ALA A 539 14.60 5.63 -17.67
C ALA A 539 14.95 6.82 -16.76
N LEU A 540 16.14 6.84 -16.14
CA LEU A 540 16.68 7.97 -15.40
C LEU A 540 17.18 9.12 -16.32
N GLY A 541 17.21 8.91 -17.64
CA GLY A 541 17.68 9.88 -18.62
C GLY A 541 19.22 10.00 -18.69
N PHE A 542 19.94 9.03 -18.12
CA PHE A 542 21.40 9.03 -18.10
C PHE A 542 22.00 8.73 -19.47
N ILE A 543 21.46 7.74 -20.16
CA ILE A 543 21.80 7.31 -21.53
C ILE A 543 20.53 7.10 -22.35
N ALA A 544 20.66 6.94 -23.65
CA ALA A 544 19.55 6.56 -24.51
C ALA A 544 19.33 5.03 -24.50
N ASP A 545 18.10 4.56 -24.80
CA ASP A 545 17.78 3.13 -24.91
C ASP A 545 18.66 2.38 -25.92
N ASN A 546 19.13 3.08 -26.98
CA ASN A 546 19.98 2.55 -28.02
C ASN A 546 21.47 2.91 -27.85
N ASP A 547 21.89 3.25 -26.62
CA ASP A 547 23.32 3.44 -26.32
C ASP A 547 24.06 2.12 -26.55
N PRO A 548 25.15 2.12 -27.35
CA PRO A 548 25.82 0.87 -27.69
C PRO A 548 26.44 0.11 -26.51
N VAL A 549 26.83 0.81 -25.44
CA VAL A 549 27.34 0.15 -24.21
C VAL A 549 26.19 -0.49 -23.47
N PHE A 550 25.04 0.21 -23.39
CA PHE A 550 23.85 -0.32 -22.77
C PHE A 550 23.28 -1.53 -23.52
N GLU A 551 23.19 -1.48 -24.84
CA GLU A 551 22.73 -2.63 -25.66
C GLU A 551 23.58 -3.88 -25.43
N ARG A 552 24.92 -3.71 -25.33
CA ARG A 552 25.81 -4.83 -25.00
C ARG A 552 25.64 -5.33 -23.58
N THR A 553 25.40 -4.41 -22.62
CA THR A 553 25.11 -4.76 -21.22
C THR A 553 23.81 -5.57 -21.15
N TYR A 554 22.74 -5.09 -21.79
CA TYR A 554 21.46 -5.79 -21.88
C TYR A 554 21.64 -7.19 -22.49
N SER A 555 22.32 -7.28 -23.64
CA SER A 555 22.54 -8.56 -24.33
C SER A 555 23.34 -9.55 -23.50
N TRP A 556 24.34 -9.08 -22.74
CA TRP A 556 25.11 -9.93 -21.83
C TRP A 556 24.27 -10.46 -20.67
N LEU A 557 23.52 -9.60 -19.98
CA LEU A 557 22.67 -9.97 -18.86
C LEU A 557 21.56 -10.97 -19.26
N HIS A 558 21.11 -10.94 -20.52
CA HIS A 558 20.11 -11.88 -21.06
C HIS A 558 20.73 -13.07 -21.81
N SER A 559 22.04 -13.21 -21.77
CA SER A 559 22.72 -14.32 -22.46
C SER A 559 22.81 -15.57 -21.58
N PRO A 560 22.92 -16.76 -22.19
CA PRO A 560 23.17 -18.00 -21.44
C PRO A 560 24.49 -18.00 -20.64
N ASN A 561 25.40 -17.06 -20.93
CA ASN A 561 26.67 -16.91 -20.22
C ASN A 561 26.54 -16.12 -18.91
N TYR A 562 25.43 -15.42 -18.71
CA TYR A 562 25.15 -14.75 -17.45
C TYR A 562 24.63 -15.77 -16.44
N LYS A 563 25.35 -15.92 -15.33
CA LYS A 563 25.11 -16.96 -14.33
C LYS A 563 23.69 -16.99 -13.75
N TYR A 564 23.02 -15.84 -13.71
CA TYR A 564 21.68 -15.65 -13.14
C TYR A 564 20.62 -15.37 -14.20
N ALA A 565 20.95 -15.56 -15.49
CA ALA A 565 19.98 -15.59 -16.57
C ALA A 565 19.40 -16.99 -16.66
N ASP A 566 18.28 -17.21 -16.04
CA ASP A 566 17.64 -18.51 -16.07
C ASP A 566 16.73 -18.65 -17.31
N ALA A 567 17.32 -19.11 -18.41
CA ALA A 567 16.58 -19.39 -19.64
C ALA A 567 15.63 -20.60 -19.55
N SER A 568 15.76 -21.41 -18.50
CA SER A 568 14.87 -22.57 -18.25
C SER A 568 13.59 -22.17 -17.51
N GLN A 569 13.57 -21.00 -16.90
CA GLN A 569 12.41 -20.47 -16.19
C GLN A 569 11.39 -19.87 -17.15
N PRO A 570 10.09 -20.04 -16.90
CA PRO A 570 9.04 -19.48 -17.76
C PRO A 570 9.07 -17.95 -17.85
N PHE A 571 9.79 -17.28 -16.97
CA PHE A 571 9.82 -15.83 -16.86
C PHE A 571 11.05 -15.18 -17.48
N GLY A 572 12.23 -15.83 -17.48
CA GLY A 572 13.38 -15.48 -18.31
C GLY A 572 14.00 -14.09 -18.14
N LEU A 573 13.80 -13.39 -17.01
CA LEU A 573 14.47 -12.12 -16.73
C LEU A 573 15.68 -12.33 -15.82
N PRO A 574 16.74 -11.49 -15.94
CA PRO A 574 17.94 -11.63 -15.14
C PRO A 574 17.66 -11.46 -13.64
N GLY A 575 18.11 -12.42 -12.86
CA GLY A 575 18.17 -12.35 -11.40
C GLY A 575 19.52 -11.84 -10.90
N SER A 576 19.74 -11.95 -9.58
CA SER A 576 20.98 -11.59 -8.90
C SER A 576 21.55 -12.79 -8.12
N TYR A 577 22.70 -12.56 -7.46
CA TYR A 577 23.32 -13.57 -6.59
C TYR A 577 22.45 -13.89 -5.34
N ARG A 578 21.66 -12.93 -4.86
CA ARG A 578 20.74 -13.11 -3.72
C ARG A 578 19.39 -13.66 -4.18
N VAL A 579 18.92 -13.22 -5.32
CA VAL A 579 17.61 -13.57 -5.88
C VAL A 579 17.82 -14.09 -7.31
N PRO A 580 18.17 -15.38 -7.47
CA PRO A 580 18.50 -15.97 -8.78
C PRO A 580 17.26 -16.31 -9.62
N PHE A 581 16.17 -15.59 -9.44
CA PHE A 581 14.92 -15.75 -10.17
C PHE A 581 14.33 -14.38 -10.54
N THR A 582 13.32 -14.37 -11.39
CA THR A 582 12.63 -13.14 -11.81
C THR A 582 11.91 -12.48 -10.63
N THR A 583 12.19 -11.20 -10.42
CA THR A 583 11.51 -10.37 -9.42
C THR A 583 10.50 -9.43 -10.08
N SER A 584 9.53 -8.93 -9.32
CA SER A 584 8.63 -7.87 -9.77
C SER A 584 9.38 -6.58 -10.12
N TRP A 585 10.51 -6.30 -9.48
CA TRP A 585 11.41 -5.19 -9.83
C TRP A 585 12.00 -5.36 -11.23
N ALA A 586 12.49 -6.57 -11.56
CA ALA A 586 13.00 -6.85 -12.90
C ALA A 586 11.88 -6.68 -13.95
N VAL A 587 10.66 -7.12 -13.65
CA VAL A 587 9.50 -6.89 -14.53
C VAL A 587 9.25 -5.39 -14.71
N ALA A 588 9.21 -4.62 -13.62
CA ALA A 588 8.98 -3.17 -13.65
C ALA A 588 10.08 -2.43 -14.45
N ASP A 589 11.34 -2.79 -14.25
CA ASP A 589 12.47 -2.20 -14.99
C ASP A 589 12.37 -2.47 -16.49
N HIS A 590 11.99 -3.69 -16.88
CA HIS A 590 11.84 -4.04 -18.31
C HIS A 590 10.59 -3.42 -18.95
N LEU A 591 9.54 -3.11 -18.17
CA LEU A 591 8.39 -2.31 -18.67
C LEU A 591 8.82 -0.91 -19.11
N LEU A 592 9.84 -0.34 -18.49
CA LEU A 592 10.39 0.98 -18.83
C LEU A 592 11.28 0.95 -20.08
N LEU A 593 11.80 -0.22 -20.46
CA LEU A 593 12.68 -0.39 -21.60
C LEU A 593 11.90 -0.68 -22.88
N LYS A 594 12.46 -0.26 -24.01
CA LYS A 594 11.90 -0.57 -25.33
C LYS A 594 12.07 -2.05 -25.67
N GLN A 595 13.27 -2.63 -25.42
CA GLN A 595 13.60 -4.00 -25.79
C GLN A 595 12.98 -5.07 -24.88
N GLY A 596 12.74 -4.79 -23.61
CA GLY A 596 12.23 -5.78 -22.63
C GLY A 596 10.73 -5.74 -22.40
N ARG A 597 10.05 -4.71 -22.88
CA ARG A 597 8.64 -4.40 -22.55
C ARG A 597 7.67 -5.51 -22.89
N GLU A 598 7.80 -6.11 -24.06
CA GLU A 598 6.89 -7.19 -24.49
C GLU A 598 6.99 -8.41 -23.57
N GLN A 599 8.20 -8.82 -23.22
CA GLN A 599 8.44 -9.91 -22.29
C GLN A 599 7.89 -9.59 -20.90
N ALA A 600 8.16 -8.40 -20.38
CA ALA A 600 7.64 -7.95 -19.10
C ALA A 600 6.11 -7.93 -19.06
N MET A 601 5.47 -7.44 -20.13
CA MET A 601 4.01 -7.46 -20.27
C MET A 601 3.43 -8.89 -20.30
N LYS A 602 4.14 -9.81 -20.97
CA LYS A 602 3.73 -11.24 -20.98
C LYS A 602 3.81 -11.85 -19.59
N ILE A 603 4.88 -11.56 -18.85
CA ILE A 603 5.04 -12.00 -17.45
C ILE A 603 3.93 -11.40 -16.59
N LEU A 604 3.70 -10.10 -16.69
CA LEU A 604 2.69 -9.40 -15.89
C LEU A 604 1.28 -10.02 -16.06
N ARG A 605 0.92 -10.37 -17.30
CA ARG A 605 -0.37 -10.99 -17.59
C ARG A 605 -0.44 -12.48 -17.24
N GLY A 606 0.67 -13.21 -17.35
CA GLY A 606 0.69 -14.66 -17.22
C GLY A 606 0.99 -15.20 -15.82
N SER A 607 1.41 -14.35 -14.90
CA SER A 607 1.81 -14.76 -13.55
C SER A 607 0.61 -14.95 -12.61
N PRO A 608 0.65 -15.96 -11.71
CA PRO A 608 -0.40 -16.20 -10.72
C PRO A 608 -0.24 -15.25 -9.53
N TRP A 609 -0.60 -13.98 -9.72
CA TRP A 609 -0.54 -12.98 -8.67
C TRP A 609 -1.53 -13.27 -7.53
N ASP A 610 -1.13 -13.01 -6.28
CA ASP A 610 -1.93 -13.27 -5.07
C ASP A 610 -3.21 -12.42 -5.03
N GLY A 611 -4.32 -12.96 -5.52
CA GLY A 611 -5.60 -12.23 -5.59
C GLY A 611 -5.51 -10.89 -6.36
N GLY A 612 -4.62 -10.79 -7.35
CA GLY A 612 -4.33 -9.58 -8.12
C GLY A 612 -3.29 -8.65 -7.47
N ILE A 613 -2.67 -9.04 -6.37
CA ILE A 613 -1.58 -8.31 -5.72
C ILE A 613 -0.24 -8.85 -6.22
N ILE A 614 0.61 -7.95 -6.70
CA ILE A 614 1.94 -8.29 -7.21
C ILE A 614 2.87 -8.60 -6.05
N THR A 615 3.46 -9.78 -6.06
CA THR A 615 4.42 -10.26 -5.06
C THR A 615 5.85 -9.83 -5.40
N GLU A 616 6.76 -9.84 -4.42
CA GLU A 616 8.16 -9.44 -4.59
C GLU A 616 8.90 -10.31 -5.60
N GLY A 617 8.70 -11.62 -5.54
CA GLY A 617 9.36 -12.59 -6.41
C GLY A 617 8.38 -13.51 -7.10
N LEU A 618 8.76 -13.94 -8.29
CA LEU A 618 8.10 -14.98 -9.07
C LEU A 618 8.93 -16.27 -8.94
N ASN A 619 8.66 -17.03 -7.88
CA ASN A 619 9.24 -18.34 -7.73
C ASN A 619 8.30 -19.38 -8.37
N PRO A 620 8.77 -20.18 -9.36
CA PRO A 620 7.94 -21.20 -10.01
C PRO A 620 7.49 -22.29 -9.07
#